data_ed18f5cb49accd3994ca89bae3089af2
#
_entry.id   ed18f5cb49accd3994ca89bae3089af2
#
_cell.length_a   1.000
_cell.length_b   1.000
_cell.length_c   1.000
_cell.angle_alpha   90.00
_cell.angle_beta   90.00
_cell.angle_gamma   90.00
#
_symmetry.space_group_name_H-M   'P 1'
#
loop_
_entity.id
_entity.type
_entity.pdbx_description
1 polymer ?
#
loop_
_entity_poly.entity_id
_entity_poly.type
_entity_poly.pdbx_seq_one_letter_code
_entity_poly.pdbx_strand_id
1 'polypeptide(L)'
;TIHLSEQIQLINVERREEDKKTTEEAIIQIKDKEEELFSSTLVYHDNWHPGIIGIVASRLIEKYYRPTIVLTKRNEYYIGSARSIKGFDSYKALKKCSDVLEQFGGHKYAAGLKLHESKLELFRNEFEKLTNKHISDEQKINSCIYDLEISLSDLNIKSVSYTHLRA
;
A
#
# COMPACT_ATOMS: atom_id res chain seq x y z
N THR A 1 -4.96 -30.45 -17.38
CA THR A 1 -4.04 -29.26 -17.35
C THR A 1 -4.73 -27.99 -17.87
N ILE A 2 -5.44 -28.07 -19.00
CA ILE A 2 -6.14 -26.92 -19.60
C ILE A 2 -7.24 -26.37 -18.66
N HIS A 3 -8.08 -27.25 -18.12
CA HIS A 3 -9.16 -26.90 -17.20
C HIS A 3 -8.68 -26.16 -15.93
N LEU A 4 -7.52 -26.57 -15.38
CA LEU A 4 -6.94 -25.89 -14.21
C LEU A 4 -6.44 -24.49 -14.55
N SER A 5 -5.86 -24.29 -15.75
CA SER A 5 -5.40 -22.97 -16.18
C SER A 5 -6.56 -22.01 -16.42
N GLU A 6 -7.67 -22.50 -16.97
CA GLU A 6 -8.90 -21.71 -17.16
C GLU A 6 -9.50 -21.29 -15.81
N GLN A 7 -9.55 -22.18 -14.83
CA GLN A 7 -10.03 -21.87 -13.48
C GLN A 7 -9.14 -20.81 -12.80
N ILE A 8 -7.82 -20.92 -12.92
CA ILE A 8 -6.88 -19.93 -12.38
C ILE A 8 -7.07 -18.57 -13.07
N GLN A 9 -7.33 -18.55 -14.39
CA GLN A 9 -7.60 -17.30 -15.10
C GLN A 9 -8.89 -16.64 -14.60
N LEU A 10 -9.97 -17.39 -14.43
CA LEU A 10 -11.24 -16.86 -13.90
C LEU A 10 -11.04 -16.24 -12.50
N ILE A 11 -10.41 -16.97 -11.58
CA ILE A 11 -10.11 -16.46 -10.24
C ILE A 11 -9.25 -15.19 -10.29
N ASN A 12 -8.29 -15.11 -11.22
CA ASN A 12 -7.47 -13.91 -11.40
C ASN A 12 -8.27 -12.72 -11.93
N VAL A 13 -9.24 -12.95 -12.82
CA VAL A 13 -10.13 -11.89 -13.31
C VAL A 13 -10.99 -11.36 -12.17
N GLU A 14 -11.68 -12.24 -11.44
CA GLU A 14 -12.50 -11.86 -10.28
C GLU A 14 -11.69 -11.08 -9.25
N ARG A 15 -10.48 -11.55 -8.93
CA ARG A 15 -9.59 -10.85 -7.99
C ARG A 15 -9.20 -9.45 -8.48
N ARG A 16 -8.98 -9.27 -9.79
CA ARG A 16 -8.66 -7.95 -10.36
C ARG A 16 -9.84 -6.98 -10.30
N GLU A 17 -11.04 -7.48 -10.52
CA GLU A 17 -12.26 -6.67 -10.43
C GLU A 17 -12.51 -6.23 -8.98
N GLU A 18 -12.38 -7.16 -8.04
CA GLU A 18 -12.52 -6.88 -6.61
C GLU A 18 -11.45 -5.90 -6.12
N ASP A 19 -10.19 -6.06 -6.53
CA ASP A 19 -9.08 -5.15 -6.24
C ASP A 19 -9.37 -3.73 -6.78
N LYS A 20 -9.85 -3.61 -8.01
CA LYS A 20 -10.21 -2.32 -8.59
C LYS A 20 -11.33 -1.64 -7.81
N LYS A 21 -12.42 -2.36 -7.54
CA LYS A 21 -13.56 -1.86 -6.77
C LYS A 21 -13.14 -1.41 -5.38
N THR A 22 -12.40 -2.24 -4.66
CA THR A 22 -11.89 -1.92 -3.31
C THR A 22 -10.97 -0.71 -3.32
N THR A 23 -10.13 -0.57 -4.35
CA THR A 23 -9.26 0.61 -4.51
C THR A 23 -10.07 1.89 -4.73
N GLU A 24 -11.13 1.84 -5.54
CA GLU A 24 -12.03 2.97 -5.78
C GLU A 24 -12.76 3.39 -4.51
N GLU A 25 -13.31 2.42 -3.74
CA GLU A 25 -13.95 2.67 -2.44
C GLU A 25 -12.97 3.31 -1.43
N ALA A 26 -11.74 2.82 -1.36
CA ALA A 26 -10.71 3.39 -0.51
C ALA A 26 -10.34 4.83 -0.90
N ILE A 27 -10.28 5.14 -2.19
CA ILE A 27 -10.02 6.50 -2.70
C ILE A 27 -11.16 7.44 -2.33
N ILE A 28 -12.42 7.00 -2.44
CA ILE A 28 -13.59 7.78 -2.02
C ILE A 28 -13.49 8.08 -0.52
N GLN A 29 -13.19 7.07 0.31
CA GLN A 29 -13.04 7.26 1.75
C GLN A 29 -11.94 8.28 2.12
N ILE A 30 -10.81 8.29 1.39
CA ILE A 30 -9.73 9.25 1.61
C ILE A 30 -10.20 10.69 1.33
N LYS A 31 -10.95 10.88 0.24
CA LYS A 31 -11.47 12.19 -0.15
C LYS A 31 -12.53 12.70 0.82
N ASP A 32 -13.49 11.86 1.19
CA ASP A 32 -14.60 12.21 2.06
C ASP A 32 -14.15 12.60 3.48
N LYS A 33 -13.03 12.07 3.94
CA LYS A 33 -12.46 12.34 5.25
C LYS A 33 -11.36 13.39 5.24
N GLU A 34 -11.12 14.05 4.11
CA GLU A 34 -10.02 15.01 3.93
C GLU A 34 -8.64 14.43 4.33
N GLU A 35 -8.51 13.11 4.27
CA GLU A 35 -7.26 12.41 4.63
C GLU A 35 -6.12 12.76 3.66
N GLU A 36 -6.38 13.48 2.57
CA GLU A 36 -5.35 13.99 1.66
C GLU A 36 -4.34 14.92 2.36
N LEU A 37 -4.75 15.56 3.45
CA LEU A 37 -3.90 16.45 4.25
C LEU A 37 -2.98 15.72 5.24
N PHE A 38 -3.20 14.41 5.46
CA PHE A 38 -2.43 13.63 6.42
C PHE A 38 -1.11 13.12 5.83
N SER A 39 -0.15 12.88 6.70
CA SER A 39 1.16 12.30 6.34
C SER A 39 1.10 10.79 6.14
N SER A 40 0.03 10.13 6.55
CA SER A 40 -0.26 8.71 6.32
C SER A 40 -1.66 8.51 5.76
N THR A 41 -1.93 7.32 5.24
CA THR A 41 -3.26 6.88 4.84
C THR A 41 -3.67 5.69 5.70
N LEU A 42 -4.85 5.76 6.32
CA LEU A 42 -5.45 4.62 6.99
C LEU A 42 -6.92 4.52 6.58
N VAL A 43 -7.22 3.51 5.78
CA VAL A 43 -8.57 3.22 5.29
C VAL A 43 -9.02 1.84 5.74
N TYR A 44 -10.32 1.67 5.93
CA TYR A 44 -10.87 0.41 6.40
C TYR A 44 -12.29 0.20 5.92
N HIS A 45 -12.66 -1.07 5.74
CA HIS A 45 -14.04 -1.46 5.49
C HIS A 45 -14.27 -2.90 5.96
N ASP A 46 -15.44 -3.17 6.50
CA ASP A 46 -15.74 -4.47 7.14
C ASP A 46 -15.77 -5.64 6.15
N ASN A 47 -16.10 -5.36 4.89
CA ASN A 47 -16.33 -6.38 3.87
C ASN A 47 -15.18 -6.53 2.85
N TRP A 48 -14.08 -5.79 2.97
CA TRP A 48 -12.97 -5.98 2.06
C TRP A 48 -12.31 -7.35 2.23
N HIS A 49 -11.91 -7.96 1.12
CA HIS A 49 -11.29 -9.27 1.16
C HIS A 49 -9.83 -9.20 1.66
N PRO A 50 -9.44 -10.00 2.68
CA PRO A 50 -8.08 -9.94 3.25
C PRO A 50 -6.96 -10.19 2.23
N GLY A 51 -7.23 -10.97 1.20
CA GLY A 51 -6.25 -11.31 0.16
C GLY A 51 -5.89 -10.17 -0.77
N ILE A 52 -6.67 -9.07 -0.78
CA ILE A 52 -6.44 -7.93 -1.69
C ILE A 52 -6.00 -6.66 -0.97
N ILE A 53 -6.21 -6.52 0.34
CA ILE A 53 -5.88 -5.28 1.07
C ILE A 53 -4.41 -4.87 0.92
N GLY A 54 -3.49 -5.82 0.74
CA GLY A 54 -2.08 -5.53 0.49
C GLY A 54 -1.82 -4.96 -0.90
N ILE A 55 -2.59 -5.37 -1.90
CA ILE A 55 -2.52 -4.85 -3.27
C ILE A 55 -3.12 -3.44 -3.29
N VAL A 56 -4.26 -3.25 -2.66
CA VAL A 56 -4.92 -1.95 -2.51
C VAL A 56 -3.99 -0.95 -1.82
N ALA A 57 -3.31 -1.35 -0.73
CA ALA A 57 -2.33 -0.50 -0.06
C ALA A 57 -1.19 -0.07 -0.99
N SER A 58 -0.70 -0.97 -1.85
CA SER A 58 0.34 -0.63 -2.84
C SER A 58 -0.17 0.38 -3.88
N ARG A 59 -1.38 0.21 -4.41
CA ARG A 59 -2.00 1.16 -5.35
C ARG A 59 -2.24 2.55 -4.75
N LEU A 60 -2.64 2.60 -3.48
CA LEU A 60 -2.81 3.86 -2.78
C LEU A 60 -1.48 4.60 -2.59
N ILE A 61 -0.37 3.87 -2.35
CA ILE A 61 0.97 4.47 -2.32
C ILE A 61 1.37 5.05 -3.67
N GLU A 62 1.12 4.34 -4.76
CA GLU A 62 1.40 4.85 -6.11
C GLU A 62 0.70 6.18 -6.38
N LYS A 63 -0.51 6.36 -5.83
CA LYS A 63 -1.32 7.57 -6.03
C LYS A 63 -0.98 8.69 -5.06
N TYR A 64 -0.82 8.39 -3.77
CA TYR A 64 -0.69 9.41 -2.70
C TYR A 64 0.71 9.52 -2.12
N TYR A 65 1.61 8.60 -2.44
CA TYR A 65 3.01 8.51 -2.05
C TYR A 65 3.27 8.79 -0.56
N ARG A 66 2.59 8.05 0.29
CA ARG A 66 2.76 8.12 1.75
C ARG A 66 2.51 6.75 2.40
N PRO A 67 3.01 6.48 3.62
CA PRO A 67 2.76 5.23 4.33
C PRO A 67 1.27 4.97 4.41
N THR A 68 0.87 3.77 4.01
CA THR A 68 -0.54 3.41 3.84
C THR A 68 -0.85 2.12 4.58
N ILE A 69 -1.94 2.14 5.32
CA ILE A 69 -2.53 0.98 5.99
C ILE A 69 -3.95 0.78 5.46
N VAL A 70 -4.23 -0.44 5.04
CA VAL A 70 -5.57 -0.88 4.62
C VAL A 70 -6.02 -1.99 5.54
N LEU A 71 -7.20 -1.83 6.15
CA LEU A 71 -7.75 -2.73 7.15
C LEU A 71 -9.05 -3.35 6.65
N THR A 72 -9.32 -4.57 7.10
CA THR A 72 -10.64 -5.21 6.97
C THR A 72 -11.03 -5.88 8.29
N LYS A 73 -12.33 -5.92 8.58
CA LYS A 73 -12.83 -6.46 9.84
C LYS A 73 -12.97 -7.98 9.78
N ARG A 74 -12.60 -8.64 10.89
CA ARG A 74 -12.82 -10.06 11.16
C ARG A 74 -13.21 -10.22 12.63
N ASN A 75 -14.50 -10.47 12.86
CA ASN A 75 -15.10 -10.47 14.19
C ASN A 75 -14.87 -9.10 14.88
N GLU A 76 -14.32 -9.07 16.07
CA GLU A 76 -14.01 -7.87 16.86
C GLU A 76 -12.65 -7.25 16.51
N TYR A 77 -11.95 -7.75 15.49
CA TYR A 77 -10.61 -7.30 15.13
C TYR A 77 -10.57 -6.75 13.71
N TYR A 78 -9.75 -5.75 13.52
CA TYR A 78 -9.23 -5.37 12.21
C TYR A 78 -7.93 -6.10 11.92
N ILE A 79 -7.84 -6.69 10.74
CA ILE A 79 -6.60 -7.20 10.18
C ILE A 79 -6.17 -6.29 9.04
N GLY A 80 -4.88 -6.02 8.92
CA GLY A 80 -4.40 -5.02 8.00
C GLY A 80 -3.11 -5.35 7.30
N SER A 81 -2.91 -4.64 6.21
CA SER A 81 -1.66 -4.61 5.47
C SER A 81 -1.14 -3.18 5.41
N ALA A 82 0.08 -3.00 5.89
CA ALA A 82 0.83 -1.76 5.80
C ALA A 82 1.80 -1.83 4.62
N ARG A 83 1.91 -0.72 3.91
CA ARG A 83 2.92 -0.49 2.87
C ARG A 83 3.61 0.84 3.13
N SER A 84 4.86 0.95 2.71
CA SER A 84 5.69 2.12 2.99
C SER A 84 6.35 2.70 1.75
N ILE A 85 6.71 3.97 1.86
CA ILE A 85 7.49 4.70 0.89
C ILE A 85 9.00 4.60 1.19
N LYS A 86 9.83 5.03 0.25
CA LYS A 86 11.29 5.13 0.46
C LYS A 86 11.57 6.10 1.62
N GLY A 87 12.42 5.66 2.54
CA GLY A 87 12.83 6.47 3.70
C GLY A 87 12.02 6.23 4.98
N PHE A 88 10.83 5.66 4.91
CA PHE A 88 10.01 5.34 6.09
C PHE A 88 10.04 3.83 6.40
N ASP A 89 10.07 3.47 7.66
CA ASP A 89 10.12 2.08 8.13
C ASP A 89 8.80 1.72 8.84
N SER A 90 7.88 1.09 8.10
CA SER A 90 6.57 0.69 8.61
C SER A 90 6.67 -0.28 9.79
N TYR A 91 7.62 -1.21 9.78
CA TYR A 91 7.78 -2.15 10.89
C TYR A 91 8.18 -1.45 12.18
N LYS A 92 9.13 -0.50 12.11
CA LYS A 92 9.52 0.31 13.28
C LYS A 92 8.39 1.19 13.78
N ALA A 93 7.58 1.74 12.88
CA ALA A 93 6.41 2.52 13.25
C ALA A 93 5.37 1.65 13.98
N LEU A 94 5.03 0.48 13.44
CA LEU A 94 4.11 -0.46 14.10
C LEU A 94 4.65 -0.94 15.46
N LYS A 95 5.96 -1.17 15.57
CA LYS A 95 6.60 -1.52 16.85
C LYS A 95 6.41 -0.43 17.91
N LYS A 96 6.41 0.85 17.51
CA LYS A 96 6.13 1.96 18.45
C LYS A 96 4.65 2.05 18.85
N CYS A 97 3.75 1.47 18.07
CA CYS A 97 2.32 1.35 18.35
C CYS A 97 1.96 -0.01 18.99
N SER A 98 2.94 -0.78 19.49
CA SER A 98 2.71 -2.14 20.00
C SER A 98 1.65 -2.23 21.09
N ASP A 99 1.47 -1.20 21.91
CA ASP A 99 0.51 -1.18 23.01
C ASP A 99 -0.95 -1.18 22.56
N VAL A 100 -1.20 -0.76 21.32
CA VAL A 100 -2.53 -0.72 20.71
C VAL A 100 -2.75 -1.85 19.70
N LEU A 101 -1.72 -2.61 19.37
CA LEU A 101 -1.78 -3.74 18.43
C LEU A 101 -1.82 -5.07 19.19
N GLU A 102 -2.65 -6.00 18.71
CA GLU A 102 -2.66 -7.40 19.19
C GLU A 102 -1.51 -8.21 18.58
N GLN A 103 -1.23 -7.94 17.31
CA GLN A 103 -0.20 -8.63 16.55
C GLN A 103 0.28 -7.75 15.41
N PHE A 104 1.58 -7.78 15.13
CA PHE A 104 2.15 -7.21 13.94
C PHE A 104 3.41 -7.97 13.51
N GLY A 105 3.76 -7.87 12.23
CA GLY A 105 4.95 -8.53 11.69
C GLY A 105 5.21 -8.11 10.25
N GLY A 106 6.44 -8.31 9.79
CA GLY A 106 6.85 -7.95 8.44
C GLY A 106 8.21 -7.30 8.38
N HIS A 107 8.39 -6.41 7.45
CA HIS A 107 9.65 -5.70 7.22
C HIS A 107 9.41 -4.22 6.89
N LYS A 108 10.50 -3.47 6.64
CA LYS A 108 10.50 -2.02 6.41
C LYS A 108 9.39 -1.53 5.46
N TYR A 109 9.18 -2.21 4.34
CA TYR A 109 8.28 -1.76 3.27
C TYR A 109 6.90 -2.41 3.27
N ALA A 110 6.74 -3.53 3.96
CA ALA A 110 5.48 -4.26 4.04
C ALA A 110 5.35 -4.95 5.38
N ALA A 111 4.23 -4.76 6.04
CA ALA A 111 3.93 -5.39 7.30
C ALA A 111 2.43 -5.73 7.41
N GLY A 112 2.14 -6.79 8.15
CA GLY A 112 0.80 -7.15 8.57
C GLY A 112 0.54 -6.69 9.99
N LEU A 113 -0.72 -6.41 10.33
CA LEU A 113 -1.10 -6.03 11.68
C LEU A 113 -2.51 -6.53 12.02
N LYS A 114 -2.76 -6.64 13.34
CA LYS A 114 -4.06 -6.96 13.90
C LYS A 114 -4.30 -6.08 15.12
N LEU A 115 -5.49 -5.49 15.23
CA LEU A 115 -5.89 -4.69 16.37
C LEU A 115 -7.38 -4.90 16.69
N HIS A 116 -7.75 -4.71 17.95
CA HIS A 116 -9.15 -4.73 18.37
C HIS A 116 -9.88 -3.47 17.85
N GLU A 117 -11.14 -3.60 17.46
CA GLU A 117 -11.89 -2.49 16.87
C GLU A 117 -11.96 -1.24 17.76
N SER A 118 -12.05 -1.42 19.07
CA SER A 118 -12.08 -0.31 20.02
C SER A 118 -10.81 0.53 20.06
N LYS A 119 -9.70 0.01 19.52
CA LYS A 119 -8.41 0.69 19.47
C LYS A 119 -8.11 1.38 18.12
N LEU A 120 -9.04 1.29 17.16
CA LEU A 120 -8.81 1.79 15.79
C LEU A 120 -8.45 3.27 15.75
N GLU A 121 -9.23 4.13 16.41
CA GLU A 121 -8.99 5.58 16.39
C GLU A 121 -7.73 5.98 17.16
N LEU A 122 -7.43 5.29 18.24
CA LEU A 122 -6.18 5.49 18.98
C LEU A 122 -4.97 5.14 18.09
N PHE A 123 -5.02 3.98 17.43
CA PHE A 123 -3.98 3.55 16.51
C PHE A 123 -3.81 4.52 15.32
N ARG A 124 -4.91 4.99 14.72
CA ARG A 124 -4.89 6.00 13.65
C ARG A 124 -4.11 7.24 14.07
N ASN A 125 -4.47 7.79 15.23
CA ASN A 125 -3.85 9.01 15.73
C ASN A 125 -2.36 8.83 16.07
N GLU A 126 -1.99 7.70 16.67
CA GLU A 126 -0.59 7.40 16.99
C GLU A 126 0.24 7.18 15.73
N PHE A 127 -0.29 6.44 14.76
CA PHE A 127 0.41 6.17 13.51
C PHE A 127 0.61 7.46 12.70
N GLU A 128 -0.40 8.33 12.63
CA GLU A 128 -0.29 9.63 11.96
C GLU A 128 0.75 10.54 12.63
N LYS A 129 0.75 10.65 13.97
CA LYS A 129 1.77 11.41 14.71
C LYS A 129 3.18 10.90 14.43
N LEU A 130 3.36 9.57 14.42
CA LEU A 130 4.66 8.97 14.12
C LEU A 130 5.09 9.25 12.67
N THR A 131 4.17 9.15 11.73
CA THR A 131 4.43 9.38 10.32
C THR A 131 4.81 10.84 10.09
N ASN A 132 4.03 11.76 10.60
CA ASN A 132 4.29 13.21 10.48
C ASN A 132 5.64 13.61 11.09
N LYS A 133 6.04 12.99 12.18
CA LYS A 133 7.33 13.24 12.84
C LYS A 133 8.54 12.72 12.05
N HIS A 134 8.37 11.62 11.30
CA HIS A 134 9.50 10.89 10.70
C HIS A 134 9.59 11.02 9.17
N ILE A 135 8.65 11.67 8.53
CA ILE A 135 8.68 11.93 7.09
C ILE A 135 9.00 13.41 6.87
N SER A 136 10.10 13.66 6.16
CA SER A 136 10.43 15.00 5.68
C SER A 136 9.59 15.36 4.43
N ASP A 137 9.49 16.65 4.12
CA ASP A 137 8.75 17.11 2.94
C ASP A 137 9.37 16.59 1.64
N GLU A 138 10.68 16.40 1.61
CA GLU A 138 11.38 15.77 0.47
C GLU A 138 10.97 14.33 0.26
N GLN A 139 10.66 13.58 1.33
CA GLN A 139 10.21 12.19 1.26
C GLN A 139 8.74 12.05 0.86
N LYS A 140 7.97 13.14 0.84
CA LYS A 140 6.58 13.16 0.34
C LYS A 140 6.51 13.26 -1.19
N ILE A 141 7.65 13.54 -1.84
CA ILE A 141 7.73 13.70 -3.29
C ILE A 141 8.17 12.37 -3.91
N ASN A 142 7.32 11.83 -4.78
CA ASN A 142 7.70 10.67 -5.58
C ASN A 142 8.69 11.10 -6.65
N SER A 143 9.97 10.76 -6.48
CA SER A 143 11.04 11.09 -7.42
C SER A 143 11.34 9.89 -8.32
N CYS A 144 11.33 10.12 -9.62
CA CYS A 144 11.86 9.16 -10.59
C CYS A 144 13.36 9.42 -10.76
N ILE A 145 14.17 8.41 -10.46
CA ILE A 145 15.62 8.45 -10.70
C ILE A 145 15.86 7.82 -12.07
N TYR A 146 16.51 8.54 -12.95
CA TYR A 146 16.93 8.04 -14.27
C TYR A 146 18.45 8.11 -14.38
N ASP A 147 19.03 7.14 -15.07
CA ASP A 147 20.47 7.02 -15.21
C ASP A 147 21.01 7.89 -16.37
N LEU A 148 20.18 8.17 -17.38
CA LEU A 148 20.58 8.90 -18.57
C LEU A 148 19.40 9.62 -19.21
N GLU A 149 19.61 10.86 -19.60
CA GLU A 149 18.72 11.63 -20.47
C GLU A 149 19.30 11.62 -21.89
N ILE A 150 18.48 11.17 -22.85
CA ILE A 150 18.87 11.09 -24.26
C ILE A 150 17.83 11.76 -25.14
N SER A 151 18.28 12.35 -26.22
CA SER A 151 17.40 12.84 -27.28
C SER A 151 16.81 11.67 -28.11
N LEU A 152 15.61 11.84 -28.66
CA LEU A 152 15.03 10.86 -29.60
C LEU A 152 15.94 10.62 -30.83
N SER A 153 16.73 11.62 -31.24
CA SER A 153 17.69 11.51 -32.33
C SER A 153 18.86 10.56 -32.03
N ASP A 154 19.14 10.31 -30.75
CA ASP A 154 20.25 9.46 -30.30
C ASP A 154 19.83 7.98 -30.22
N LEU A 155 18.52 7.71 -30.36
CA LEU A 155 17.97 6.35 -30.37
C LEU A 155 18.24 5.70 -31.73
N ASN A 156 19.03 4.62 -31.74
CA ASN A 156 19.25 3.78 -32.89
C ASN A 156 19.27 2.30 -32.50
N ILE A 157 19.25 1.41 -33.49
CA ILE A 157 19.22 -0.05 -33.25
C ILE A 157 20.38 -0.52 -32.35
N LYS A 158 21.53 0.15 -32.39
CA LYS A 158 22.73 -0.22 -31.59
C LYS A 158 22.59 0.25 -30.12
N SER A 159 21.77 1.26 -29.83
CA SER A 159 21.53 1.75 -28.47
C SER A 159 20.50 0.93 -27.71
N VAL A 160 19.79 0.01 -28.38
CA VAL A 160 18.79 -0.87 -27.75
C VAL A 160 19.47 -2.14 -27.27
N SER A 161 19.48 -2.36 -25.96
CA SER A 161 19.95 -3.64 -25.38
C SER A 161 18.83 -4.67 -25.36
N TYR A 162 19.00 -5.74 -26.13
CA TYR A 162 18.04 -6.87 -26.16
C TYR A 162 18.09 -7.77 -24.91
N THR A 163 19.06 -7.56 -24.01
CA THR A 163 19.20 -8.37 -22.79
C THR A 163 18.08 -8.13 -21.77
N HIS A 164 17.42 -6.98 -21.83
CA HIS A 164 16.29 -6.64 -20.92
C HIS A 164 14.93 -7.11 -21.43
N LEU A 165 14.83 -7.62 -22.65
CA LEU A 165 13.59 -8.13 -23.25
C LEU A 165 13.32 -9.61 -22.95
N ARG A 166 14.13 -10.25 -22.12
CA ARG A 166 14.00 -11.68 -21.74
C ARG A 166 13.46 -11.88 -20.31
N ALA A 167 12.80 -10.91 -19.72
CA ALA A 167 12.11 -11.09 -18.45
C ALA A 167 10.66 -11.52 -18.64
#